data_bf328bf2bc4d855b976bbd6fe128ba44
#
_entry.id   bf328bf2bc4d855b976bbd6fe128ba44
#
_cell.length_a   1.000
_cell.length_b   1.000
_cell.length_c   1.000
_cell.angle_alpha   90.00
_cell.angle_beta   90.00
_cell.angle_gamma   90.00
#
_symmetry.space_group_name_H-M   'P 1'
#
loop_
_entity.id
_entity.type
_entity.pdbx_description
1 polymer ?
#
loop_
_entity_poly.entity_id
_entity_poly.type
_entity_poly.pdbx_seq_one_letter_code
_entity_poly.pdbx_strand_id
1 'polypeptide(L)'
;MNPSNPFAADAGAVSRWISDRQRLLRHEAEDAFRTEILDYGPRQSEHWQRDYSSIDAYEKSLQGNRQRWADAVGVPTREDRPFDAVLEPWFEDEQMSVWWLTMDFFGGLRARALFALPKTSDGQKPALVIAQHGISSSPEKVFGLDDGADIYKAYGRRLVEEGFAVLAPMNVSGAHPRARLTRLCSLMGRTLWGVEIARTQRLLDYLETRQDVDMSRVGMYGISLGGAYTMFTTPLEPRITCAAACAWFNHRPNKMAIDDPRYSCFLSVDEEHVWIPGWLREFTDSDLVSLICPRPFFIEHGKADGIAWWPQVIQEYEASAEHYRRLGIDDRIGIELHEGGHEIRLQGTLDFLRSHLS
;
A
#
# COMPACT_ATOMS: atom_id res chain seq x y z
N MET A 1 -27.73 49.44 14.64
CA MET A 1 -27.49 48.90 15.98
C MET A 1 -26.05 49.26 16.37
N ASN A 2 -25.88 49.98 17.47
CA ASN A 2 -24.54 50.30 17.96
C ASN A 2 -23.87 49.00 18.35
N PRO A 3 -22.68 48.65 17.85
CA PRO A 3 -22.01 47.41 18.25
C PRO A 3 -21.79 47.47 19.76
N SER A 4 -22.33 46.49 20.50
CA SER A 4 -22.11 46.38 21.94
C SER A 4 -20.61 46.34 22.19
N ASN A 5 -20.15 47.11 23.16
CA ASN A 5 -18.73 47.17 23.53
C ASN A 5 -18.22 45.76 23.85
N PRO A 6 -17.32 45.19 23.04
CA PRO A 6 -16.85 43.78 23.23
C PRO A 6 -16.07 43.62 24.53
N PHE A 7 -15.51 44.70 25.09
CA PHE A 7 -14.77 44.66 26.35
C PHE A 7 -15.71 44.70 27.60
N ALA A 8 -17.01 44.91 27.38
CA ALA A 8 -18.01 44.81 28.42
C ALA A 8 -18.77 43.47 28.44
N ALA A 9 -18.44 42.55 27.50
CA ALA A 9 -19.04 41.23 27.44
C ALA A 9 -18.48 40.31 28.53
N ASP A 10 -19.32 39.39 29.03
CA ASP A 10 -18.85 38.34 29.93
C ASP A 10 -17.89 37.38 29.21
N ALA A 11 -17.00 36.71 29.98
CA ALA A 11 -15.99 35.81 29.43
C ALA A 11 -16.60 34.65 28.62
N GLY A 12 -17.80 34.19 28.97
CA GLY A 12 -18.49 33.11 28.25
C GLY A 12 -18.97 33.57 26.87
N ALA A 13 -19.45 34.82 26.76
CA ALA A 13 -19.84 35.41 25.47
C ALA A 13 -18.60 35.57 24.55
N VAL A 14 -17.51 36.10 25.12
CA VAL A 14 -16.24 36.23 24.37
C VAL A 14 -15.72 34.89 23.87
N SER A 15 -15.71 33.86 24.72
CA SER A 15 -15.30 32.51 24.35
C SER A 15 -16.14 31.93 23.21
N ARG A 16 -17.48 32.10 23.25
CA ARG A 16 -18.36 31.69 22.14
C ARG A 16 -18.01 32.41 20.83
N TRP A 17 -17.84 33.71 20.84
CA TRP A 17 -17.49 34.48 19.64
C TRP A 17 -16.15 34.03 19.02
N ILE A 18 -15.14 33.75 19.87
CA ILE A 18 -13.86 33.21 19.42
C ILE A 18 -14.05 31.85 18.76
N SER A 19 -14.75 30.96 19.43
CA SER A 19 -15.00 29.59 18.92
C SER A 19 -15.79 29.62 17.61
N ASP A 20 -16.80 30.47 17.49
CA ASP A 20 -17.60 30.58 16.26
C ASP A 20 -16.78 31.09 15.08
N ARG A 21 -15.91 32.10 15.30
CA ARG A 21 -15.03 32.61 14.24
C ARG A 21 -13.98 31.58 13.81
N GLN A 22 -13.39 30.89 14.78
CA GLN A 22 -12.41 29.82 14.48
C GLN A 22 -13.07 28.67 13.72
N ARG A 23 -14.29 28.28 14.11
CA ARG A 23 -15.07 27.27 13.41
C ARG A 23 -15.38 27.69 11.97
N LEU A 24 -15.83 28.93 11.77
CA LEU A 24 -16.12 29.48 10.45
C LEU A 24 -14.88 29.45 9.57
N LEU A 25 -13.75 29.99 10.04
CA LEU A 25 -12.48 30.01 9.31
C LEU A 25 -12.03 28.59 8.93
N ARG A 26 -12.17 27.63 9.87
CA ARG A 26 -11.83 26.22 9.59
C ARG A 26 -12.71 25.65 8.48
N HIS A 27 -14.03 25.82 8.55
CA HIS A 27 -14.95 25.31 7.54
C HIS A 27 -14.69 25.92 6.16
N GLU A 28 -14.47 27.23 6.09
CA GLU A 28 -14.13 27.89 4.83
C GLU A 28 -12.84 27.34 4.22
N ALA A 29 -11.81 27.10 5.04
CA ALA A 29 -10.55 26.53 4.59
C ALA A 29 -10.71 25.05 4.16
N GLU A 30 -11.43 24.23 4.94
CA GLU A 30 -11.71 22.84 4.60
C GLU A 30 -12.47 22.73 3.27
N ASP A 31 -13.50 23.55 3.07
CA ASP A 31 -14.29 23.57 1.84
C ASP A 31 -13.47 23.98 0.63
N ALA A 32 -12.60 24.99 0.77
CA ALA A 32 -11.69 25.42 -0.28
C ALA A 32 -10.70 24.30 -0.67
N PHE A 33 -10.07 23.67 0.32
CA PHE A 33 -9.12 22.58 0.06
C PHE A 33 -9.78 21.31 -0.49
N ARG A 34 -10.99 20.96 0.00
CA ARG A 34 -11.77 19.84 -0.57
C ARG A 34 -12.13 20.11 -2.03
N THR A 35 -12.55 21.33 -2.36
CA THR A 35 -12.85 21.71 -3.74
C THR A 35 -11.63 21.54 -4.63
N GLU A 36 -10.45 21.98 -4.19
CA GLU A 36 -9.20 21.82 -4.91
C GLU A 36 -8.84 20.34 -5.11
N ILE A 37 -9.03 19.49 -4.09
CA ILE A 37 -8.77 18.04 -4.16
C ILE A 37 -9.73 17.36 -5.15
N LEU A 38 -11.03 17.68 -5.08
CA LEU A 38 -12.06 17.04 -5.90
C LEU A 38 -12.03 17.50 -7.36
N ASP A 39 -11.48 18.68 -7.65
CA ASP A 39 -11.26 19.20 -9.00
C ASP A 39 -9.97 18.63 -9.62
N TYR A 40 -9.78 17.32 -9.47
CA TYR A 40 -8.59 16.62 -9.96
C TYR A 40 -8.60 16.43 -11.48
N GLY A 41 -9.77 16.18 -12.07
CA GLY A 41 -9.90 15.85 -13.50
C GLY A 41 -9.18 16.80 -14.47
N PRO A 42 -9.32 18.13 -14.35
CA PRO A 42 -8.60 19.09 -15.20
C PRO A 42 -7.07 19.01 -15.06
N ARG A 43 -6.56 18.66 -13.86
CA ARG A 43 -5.12 18.58 -13.57
C ARG A 43 -4.49 17.29 -14.08
N GLN A 44 -5.28 16.24 -14.27
CA GLN A 44 -4.80 14.95 -14.75
C GLN A 44 -4.08 15.06 -16.08
N SER A 45 -4.59 15.86 -17.01
CA SER A 45 -3.98 16.07 -18.35
C SER A 45 -2.61 16.74 -18.29
N GLU A 46 -2.29 17.50 -17.23
CA GLU A 46 -0.99 18.16 -17.06
C GLU A 46 0.13 17.18 -16.74
N HIS A 47 -0.21 16.10 -16.03
CA HIS A 47 0.76 15.14 -15.50
C HIS A 47 0.81 13.83 -16.26
N TRP A 48 -0.24 13.47 -17.02
CA TRP A 48 -0.39 12.14 -17.61
C TRP A 48 -0.50 12.19 -19.14
N GLN A 49 0.52 11.67 -19.82
CA GLN A 49 0.57 11.54 -21.28
C GLN A 49 0.85 10.08 -21.65
N ARG A 50 -0.16 9.22 -21.43
CA ARG A 50 -0.06 7.77 -21.64
C ARG A 50 -0.11 7.43 -23.13
N ASP A 51 0.91 6.74 -23.65
CA ASP A 51 0.97 6.26 -25.03
C ASP A 51 0.58 4.77 -25.08
N TYR A 52 -0.61 4.48 -25.60
CA TYR A 52 -1.14 3.13 -25.70
C TYR A 52 -0.85 2.45 -27.05
N SER A 53 0.06 2.99 -27.88
CA SER A 53 0.38 2.42 -29.19
C SER A 53 1.08 1.06 -29.11
N SER A 54 1.80 0.79 -28.02
CA SER A 54 2.38 -0.51 -27.67
C SER A 54 2.68 -0.56 -26.15
N ILE A 55 2.95 -1.76 -25.61
CA ILE A 55 3.39 -1.94 -24.22
C ILE A 55 4.67 -1.13 -23.96
N ASP A 56 5.68 -1.22 -24.84
CA ASP A 56 6.94 -0.51 -24.68
C ASP A 56 6.75 1.02 -24.71
N ALA A 57 5.90 1.53 -25.61
CA ALA A 57 5.56 2.95 -25.68
C ALA A 57 4.85 3.42 -24.41
N TYR A 58 3.93 2.61 -23.91
CA TYR A 58 3.21 2.87 -22.68
C TYR A 58 4.17 2.95 -21.47
N GLU A 59 5.00 1.94 -21.25
CA GLU A 59 5.97 1.93 -20.16
C GLU A 59 6.96 3.11 -20.23
N LYS A 60 7.41 3.44 -21.42
CA LYS A 60 8.31 4.59 -21.65
C LYS A 60 7.62 5.91 -21.32
N SER A 61 6.34 6.06 -21.69
CA SER A 61 5.56 7.29 -21.44
C SER A 61 5.35 7.55 -19.94
N LEU A 62 5.43 6.51 -19.08
CA LEU A 62 5.19 6.58 -17.64
C LEU A 62 6.46 6.74 -16.79
N GLN A 63 7.65 6.74 -17.37
CA GLN A 63 8.91 6.83 -16.60
C GLN A 63 8.96 8.09 -15.73
N GLY A 64 8.55 9.23 -16.27
CA GLY A 64 8.47 10.48 -15.51
C GLY A 64 7.49 10.43 -14.34
N ASN A 65 6.35 9.75 -14.51
CA ASN A 65 5.36 9.58 -13.45
C ASN A 65 5.86 8.64 -12.35
N ARG A 66 6.57 7.56 -12.69
CA ARG A 66 7.22 6.68 -11.70
C ARG A 66 8.25 7.44 -10.87
N GLN A 67 9.06 8.30 -11.51
CA GLN A 67 10.03 9.12 -10.79
C GLN A 67 9.32 10.10 -9.84
N ARG A 68 8.29 10.81 -10.29
CA ARG A 68 7.51 11.71 -9.43
C ARG A 68 6.83 10.97 -8.27
N TRP A 69 6.37 9.72 -8.48
CA TRP A 69 5.88 8.89 -7.39
C TRP A 69 6.98 8.53 -6.39
N ALA A 70 8.17 8.13 -6.86
CA ALA A 70 9.33 7.87 -6.01
C ALA A 70 9.72 9.10 -5.18
N ASP A 71 9.69 10.29 -5.79
CA ASP A 71 9.97 11.56 -5.13
C ASP A 71 8.89 11.92 -4.10
N ALA A 72 7.60 11.70 -4.42
CA ALA A 72 6.48 11.98 -3.53
C ALA A 72 6.52 11.11 -2.26
N VAL A 73 6.80 9.80 -2.40
CA VAL A 73 6.96 8.92 -1.23
C VAL A 73 8.34 9.08 -0.57
N GLY A 74 9.30 9.73 -1.22
CA GLY A 74 10.61 10.03 -0.66
C GLY A 74 11.43 8.77 -0.40
N VAL A 75 11.57 7.89 -1.39
CA VAL A 75 12.41 6.69 -1.30
C VAL A 75 13.87 7.13 -1.14
N PRO A 76 14.55 6.74 -0.04
CA PRO A 76 15.94 7.09 0.16
C PRO A 76 16.84 6.42 -0.89
N THR A 77 17.92 7.11 -1.25
CA THR A 77 18.94 6.54 -2.14
C THR A 77 19.53 5.26 -1.53
N ARG A 78 19.68 4.24 -2.35
CA ARG A 78 20.31 2.97 -1.93
C ARG A 78 21.75 3.20 -1.49
N GLU A 79 22.12 2.57 -0.38
CA GLU A 79 23.48 2.56 0.13
C GLU A 79 24.15 1.24 -0.29
N ASP A 80 25.36 1.34 -0.85
CA ASP A 80 26.19 0.16 -1.11
C ASP A 80 26.89 -0.24 0.20
N ARG A 81 26.34 -1.25 0.87
CA ARG A 81 26.86 -1.79 2.15
C ARG A 81 26.61 -3.29 2.23
N PRO A 82 27.38 -4.01 3.03
CA PRO A 82 27.11 -5.42 3.34
C PRO A 82 25.67 -5.62 3.84
N PHE A 83 25.11 -6.79 3.60
CA PHE A 83 23.76 -7.11 4.11
C PHE A 83 23.80 -7.43 5.61
N ASP A 84 24.90 -8.00 6.11
CA ASP A 84 25.02 -8.53 7.46
C ASP A 84 23.78 -9.34 7.86
N ALA A 85 23.36 -10.19 6.91
CA ALA A 85 22.13 -10.93 7.01
C ALA A 85 22.29 -12.14 7.93
N VAL A 86 21.35 -12.28 8.85
CA VAL A 86 21.23 -13.43 9.75
C VAL A 86 19.89 -14.09 9.55
N LEU A 87 19.90 -15.40 9.34
CA LEU A 87 18.71 -16.27 9.29
C LEU A 87 18.67 -17.11 10.57
N GLU A 88 17.73 -16.79 11.45
CA GLU A 88 17.50 -17.54 12.68
C GLU A 88 16.35 -18.52 12.46
N PRO A 89 16.55 -19.86 12.58
CA PRO A 89 15.46 -20.83 12.46
C PRO A 89 14.35 -20.50 13.45
N TRP A 90 13.11 -20.47 12.96
CA TRP A 90 11.94 -20.17 13.78
C TRP A 90 10.97 -21.34 13.86
N PHE A 91 10.68 -21.97 12.72
CA PHE A 91 9.74 -23.07 12.64
C PHE A 91 10.09 -24.00 11.47
N GLU A 92 9.86 -25.29 11.66
CA GLU A 92 10.02 -26.31 10.60
C GLU A 92 9.00 -27.42 10.81
N ASP A 93 8.34 -27.85 9.73
CA ASP A 93 7.47 -29.03 9.68
C ASP A 93 7.71 -29.82 8.39
N GLU A 94 6.79 -30.73 8.05
CA GLU A 94 6.89 -31.55 6.83
C GLU A 94 6.68 -30.75 5.52
N GLN A 95 6.07 -29.56 5.61
CA GLN A 95 5.69 -28.75 4.45
C GLN A 95 6.62 -27.56 4.21
N MET A 96 7.20 -26.99 5.27
CA MET A 96 7.96 -25.76 5.17
C MET A 96 9.07 -25.62 6.21
N SER A 97 10.03 -24.74 5.88
CA SER A 97 11.00 -24.22 6.83
C SER A 97 10.88 -22.71 6.88
N VAL A 98 10.88 -22.10 8.08
CA VAL A 98 10.67 -20.66 8.30
C VAL A 98 11.77 -20.10 9.19
N TRP A 99 12.29 -18.95 8.81
CA TRP A 99 13.36 -18.23 9.51
C TRP A 99 12.97 -16.78 9.78
N TRP A 100 13.48 -16.20 10.86
CA TRP A 100 13.62 -14.77 10.99
C TRP A 100 14.86 -14.30 10.22
N LEU A 101 14.63 -13.49 9.19
CA LEU A 101 15.68 -12.78 8.47
C LEU A 101 15.86 -11.41 9.11
N THR A 102 17.08 -11.10 9.56
CA THR A 102 17.46 -9.76 10.02
C THR A 102 18.69 -9.31 9.26
N MET A 103 18.68 -8.09 8.70
CA MET A 103 19.79 -7.57 7.91
C MET A 103 19.86 -6.04 7.95
N ASP A 104 21.02 -5.48 7.63
CA ASP A 104 21.18 -4.02 7.53
C ASP A 104 20.56 -3.48 6.24
N PHE A 105 19.91 -2.31 6.32
CA PHE A 105 19.36 -1.74 5.13
C PHE A 105 19.58 -0.23 4.93
N PHE A 106 19.52 0.60 5.95
CA PHE A 106 19.65 2.04 5.81
C PHE A 106 20.04 2.72 7.13
N GLY A 107 21.08 3.58 7.13
CA GLY A 107 21.39 4.47 8.26
C GLY A 107 21.45 3.80 9.64
N GLY A 108 21.84 2.53 9.74
CA GLY A 108 21.82 1.73 10.97
C GLY A 108 20.47 1.11 11.30
N LEU A 109 19.47 1.27 10.45
CA LEU A 109 18.19 0.53 10.56
C LEU A 109 18.38 -0.91 10.07
N ARG A 110 17.70 -1.83 10.74
CA ARG A 110 17.67 -3.24 10.33
C ARG A 110 16.31 -3.62 9.75
N ALA A 111 16.35 -4.26 8.59
CA ALA A 111 15.20 -4.95 8.04
C ALA A 111 14.97 -6.26 8.81
N ARG A 112 13.72 -6.58 9.08
CA ARG A 112 13.27 -7.85 9.65
C ARG A 112 12.12 -8.41 8.85
N ALA A 113 12.13 -9.72 8.63
CA ALA A 113 11.05 -10.42 7.92
C ALA A 113 10.99 -11.88 8.37
N LEU A 114 9.82 -12.49 8.32
CA LEU A 114 9.75 -13.95 8.22
C LEU A 114 10.03 -14.35 6.76
N PHE A 115 10.90 -15.32 6.59
CA PHE A 115 11.21 -15.91 5.30
C PHE A 115 10.91 -17.39 5.36
N ALA A 116 10.06 -17.87 4.45
CA ALA A 116 9.64 -19.26 4.42
C ALA A 116 9.88 -19.91 3.07
N LEU A 117 10.31 -21.15 3.07
CA LEU A 117 10.48 -21.97 1.89
C LEU A 117 9.61 -23.23 1.98
N PRO A 118 8.90 -23.57 0.90
CA PRO A 118 8.22 -24.86 0.80
C PRO A 118 9.22 -26.00 0.70
N LYS A 119 8.91 -27.15 1.28
CA LYS A 119 9.64 -28.40 1.06
C LYS A 119 9.10 -29.08 -0.19
N THR A 120 9.53 -28.62 -1.36
CA THR A 120 9.12 -29.18 -2.66
C THR A 120 9.99 -30.41 -3.00
N SER A 121 9.37 -31.40 -3.62
CA SER A 121 10.04 -32.65 -4.02
C SER A 121 10.58 -32.62 -5.46
N ASP A 122 10.27 -31.60 -6.24
CA ASP A 122 10.55 -31.54 -7.69
C ASP A 122 11.88 -30.85 -8.07
N GLY A 123 12.57 -30.25 -7.07
CA GLY A 123 13.84 -29.58 -7.27
C GLY A 123 13.74 -28.22 -8.00
N GLN A 124 12.54 -27.75 -8.29
CA GLN A 124 12.33 -26.42 -8.86
C GLN A 124 12.45 -25.33 -7.79
N LYS A 125 12.97 -24.16 -8.18
CA LYS A 125 13.01 -23.00 -7.31
C LYS A 125 11.59 -22.40 -7.22
N PRO A 126 11.04 -22.21 -6.01
CA PRO A 126 9.74 -21.58 -5.85
C PRO A 126 9.77 -20.11 -6.27
N ALA A 127 8.68 -19.63 -6.89
CA ALA A 127 8.43 -18.21 -7.06
C ALA A 127 8.26 -17.56 -5.68
N LEU A 128 8.64 -16.28 -5.55
CA LEU A 128 8.53 -15.53 -4.28
C LEU A 128 7.22 -14.78 -4.21
N VAL A 129 6.55 -14.80 -3.04
CA VAL A 129 5.48 -13.87 -2.73
C VAL A 129 5.83 -13.04 -1.49
N ILE A 130 5.84 -11.72 -1.64
CA ILE A 130 5.96 -10.78 -0.51
C ILE A 130 4.58 -10.68 0.14
N ALA A 131 4.45 -11.15 1.38
CA ALA A 131 3.20 -11.19 2.14
C ALA A 131 3.19 -10.08 3.20
N GLN A 132 2.56 -8.93 2.90
CA GLN A 132 2.66 -7.75 3.72
C GLN A 132 1.47 -7.59 4.66
N HIS A 133 1.74 -7.50 5.96
CA HIS A 133 0.72 -7.29 7.00
C HIS A 133 0.14 -5.87 7.03
N GLY A 134 -1.05 -5.73 7.61
CA GLY A 134 -1.74 -4.47 7.88
C GLY A 134 -1.22 -3.72 9.10
N ILE A 135 -1.86 -2.59 9.43
CA ILE A 135 -1.56 -1.82 10.64
C ILE A 135 -1.93 -2.64 11.90
N SER A 136 -1.25 -2.36 13.00
CA SER A 136 -1.45 -3.09 14.29
C SER A 136 -1.33 -4.61 14.18
N SER A 137 -0.49 -5.07 13.25
CA SER A 137 -0.28 -6.47 12.95
C SER A 137 1.22 -6.82 12.84
N SER A 138 1.52 -8.05 12.43
CA SER A 138 2.88 -8.57 12.37
C SER A 138 3.00 -9.71 11.33
N PRO A 139 4.23 -10.10 10.94
CA PRO A 139 4.47 -11.27 10.11
C PRO A 139 3.91 -12.57 10.70
N GLU A 140 3.91 -12.72 12.03
CA GLU A 140 3.37 -13.91 12.70
C GLU A 140 1.86 -14.06 12.46
N LYS A 141 1.10 -12.96 12.44
CA LYS A 141 -0.34 -12.98 12.11
C LYS A 141 -0.57 -13.39 10.65
N VAL A 142 0.33 -12.98 9.73
CA VAL A 142 0.31 -13.45 8.33
C VAL A 142 0.43 -14.98 8.24
N PHE A 143 1.18 -15.58 9.16
CA PHE A 143 1.30 -17.05 9.29
C PHE A 143 0.23 -17.71 10.18
N GLY A 144 -0.76 -16.95 10.66
CA GLY A 144 -1.90 -17.46 11.43
C GLY A 144 -1.68 -17.53 12.92
N LEU A 145 -0.63 -16.91 13.46
CA LEU A 145 -0.41 -16.81 14.90
C LEU A 145 -1.03 -15.52 15.43
N ASP A 146 -1.68 -15.60 16.58
CA ASP A 146 -2.34 -14.45 17.26
C ASP A 146 -3.33 -13.69 16.36
N ASP A 147 -3.93 -14.37 15.37
CA ASP A 147 -4.99 -13.83 14.51
C ASP A 147 -6.37 -14.26 15.02
N GLY A 148 -6.72 -13.82 16.23
CA GLY A 148 -7.97 -14.20 16.91
C GLY A 148 -9.25 -13.82 16.16
N ALA A 149 -9.19 -12.81 15.28
CA ALA A 149 -10.29 -12.42 14.40
C ALA A 149 -10.25 -13.12 13.03
N ASP A 150 -9.25 -13.95 12.80
CA ASP A 150 -9.02 -14.69 11.56
C ASP A 150 -9.06 -13.79 10.29
N ILE A 151 -8.59 -12.56 10.42
CA ILE A 151 -8.57 -11.56 9.34
C ILE A 151 -7.60 -11.98 8.24
N TYR A 152 -6.46 -12.55 8.60
CA TYR A 152 -5.38 -12.94 7.70
C TYR A 152 -5.57 -14.32 7.08
N LYS A 153 -6.44 -15.18 7.62
CA LYS A 153 -6.65 -16.56 7.13
C LYS A 153 -5.34 -17.36 6.98
N ALA A 154 -4.32 -17.04 7.79
CA ALA A 154 -2.98 -17.61 7.70
C ALA A 154 -2.40 -17.57 6.27
N TYR A 155 -2.70 -16.51 5.48
CA TYR A 155 -2.41 -16.51 4.04
C TYR A 155 -0.93 -16.70 3.70
N GLY A 156 -0.01 -16.26 4.56
CA GLY A 156 1.42 -16.51 4.36
C GLY A 156 1.76 -17.99 4.42
N ARG A 157 1.20 -18.73 5.40
CA ARG A 157 1.33 -20.18 5.49
C ARG A 157 0.71 -20.87 4.28
N ARG A 158 -0.49 -20.47 3.88
CA ARG A 158 -1.21 -21.05 2.75
C ARG A 158 -0.48 -20.81 1.42
N LEU A 159 0.16 -19.66 1.25
CA LEU A 159 1.05 -19.41 0.08
C LEU A 159 2.22 -20.40 0.04
N VAL A 160 2.83 -20.72 1.20
CA VAL A 160 3.91 -21.72 1.25
C VAL A 160 3.38 -23.12 0.93
N GLU A 161 2.21 -23.49 1.46
CA GLU A 161 1.53 -24.76 1.17
C GLU A 161 1.21 -24.91 -0.34
N GLU A 162 1.01 -23.78 -1.04
CA GLU A 162 0.81 -23.73 -2.50
C GLU A 162 2.12 -23.73 -3.33
N GLY A 163 3.26 -23.87 -2.66
CA GLY A 163 4.56 -23.99 -3.29
C GLY A 163 5.31 -22.67 -3.53
N PHE A 164 4.84 -21.55 -3.02
CA PHE A 164 5.57 -20.28 -3.07
C PHE A 164 6.59 -20.16 -1.95
N ALA A 165 7.75 -19.56 -2.23
CA ALA A 165 8.56 -18.94 -1.18
C ALA A 165 7.82 -17.69 -0.67
N VAL A 166 7.86 -17.43 0.65
CA VAL A 166 7.16 -16.28 1.23
C VAL A 166 8.15 -15.40 1.99
N LEU A 167 8.12 -14.10 1.71
CA LEU A 167 8.78 -13.08 2.48
C LEU A 167 7.71 -12.21 3.16
N ALA A 168 7.64 -12.23 4.48
CA ALA A 168 6.73 -11.37 5.23
C ALA A 168 7.51 -10.27 5.98
N PRO A 169 7.70 -9.08 5.38
CA PRO A 169 8.43 -7.98 6.00
C PRO A 169 7.70 -7.43 7.23
N MET A 170 8.47 -7.09 8.27
CA MET A 170 7.94 -6.47 9.47
C MET A 170 7.96 -4.94 9.34
N ASN A 171 6.79 -4.32 9.41
CA ASN A 171 6.62 -2.88 9.56
C ASN A 171 6.50 -2.49 11.03
N VAL A 172 6.84 -1.24 11.33
CA VAL A 172 6.46 -0.68 12.64
C VAL A 172 4.93 -0.69 12.73
N SER A 173 4.41 -1.35 13.75
CA SER A 173 2.99 -1.56 13.94
C SER A 173 2.38 -0.54 14.91
N GLY A 174 1.08 -0.25 14.72
CA GLY A 174 0.32 0.70 15.53
C GLY A 174 0.38 2.15 15.01
N ALA A 175 -0.76 2.85 15.08
CA ALA A 175 -0.90 4.22 14.57
C ALA A 175 0.06 5.20 15.28
N HIS A 176 0.10 5.18 16.62
CA HIS A 176 0.93 6.10 17.40
C HIS A 176 2.45 5.93 17.17
N PRO A 177 3.06 4.72 17.21
CA PRO A 177 4.47 4.54 16.86
C PRO A 177 4.77 4.98 15.41
N ARG A 178 3.89 4.67 14.46
CA ARG A 178 4.02 5.12 13.06
C ARG A 178 3.98 6.63 12.94
N ALA A 179 3.05 7.31 13.62
CA ALA A 179 2.97 8.77 13.64
C ALA A 179 4.28 9.41 14.13
N ARG A 180 4.89 8.88 15.18
CA ARG A 180 6.20 9.36 15.65
C ARG A 180 7.29 9.26 14.58
N LEU A 181 7.38 8.12 13.89
CA LEU A 181 8.36 7.93 12.81
C LEU A 181 8.05 8.80 11.60
N THR A 182 6.77 8.95 11.24
CA THR A 182 6.33 9.84 10.15
C THR A 182 6.80 11.27 10.37
N ARG A 183 6.63 11.81 11.59
CA ARG A 183 7.12 13.14 11.96
C ARG A 183 8.63 13.26 11.83
N LEU A 184 9.40 12.25 12.26
CA LEU A 184 10.85 12.23 12.08
C LEU A 184 11.25 12.18 10.61
N CYS A 185 10.59 11.36 9.80
CA CYS A 185 10.80 11.29 8.35
C CYS A 185 10.51 12.64 7.67
N SER A 186 9.40 13.30 8.04
CA SER A 186 9.00 14.59 7.48
C SER A 186 10.02 15.69 7.73
N LEU A 187 10.70 15.68 8.88
CA LEU A 187 11.79 16.62 9.17
C LEU A 187 12.98 16.49 8.22
N MET A 188 13.12 15.33 7.57
CA MET A 188 14.18 15.03 6.61
C MET A 188 13.69 15.04 5.15
N GLY A 189 12.48 15.56 4.89
CA GLY A 189 11.91 15.65 3.55
C GLY A 189 11.57 14.29 2.92
N ARG A 190 11.20 13.29 3.74
CA ARG A 190 10.82 11.95 3.28
C ARG A 190 9.61 11.43 4.04
N THR A 191 9.00 10.36 3.55
CA THR A 191 7.89 9.70 4.23
C THR A 191 8.34 8.37 4.87
N LEU A 192 7.56 7.87 5.81
CA LEU A 192 7.77 6.51 6.34
C LEU A 192 7.56 5.44 5.25
N TRP A 193 6.66 5.71 4.28
CA TRP A 193 6.45 4.85 3.12
C TRP A 193 7.73 4.62 2.33
N GLY A 194 8.44 5.70 1.97
CA GLY A 194 9.68 5.61 1.21
C GLY A 194 10.75 4.80 1.92
N VAL A 195 10.89 4.97 3.24
CA VAL A 195 11.84 4.18 4.05
C VAL A 195 11.47 2.69 4.04
N GLU A 196 10.20 2.34 4.21
CA GLU A 196 9.75 0.95 4.26
C GLU A 196 9.72 0.30 2.85
N ILE A 197 9.51 1.07 1.78
CA ILE A 197 9.70 0.62 0.39
C ILE A 197 11.19 0.28 0.16
N ALA A 198 12.11 1.17 0.53
CA ALA A 198 13.55 0.92 0.41
C ALA A 198 13.99 -0.33 1.19
N ARG A 199 13.38 -0.59 2.36
CA ARG A 199 13.59 -1.83 3.11
C ARG A 199 13.19 -3.06 2.29
N THR A 200 12.00 -3.03 1.67
CA THR A 200 11.52 -4.13 0.82
C THR A 200 12.45 -4.35 -0.37
N GLN A 201 12.88 -3.27 -1.02
CA GLN A 201 13.87 -3.34 -2.11
C GLN A 201 15.18 -3.98 -1.64
N ARG A 202 15.66 -3.61 -0.46
CA ARG A 202 16.90 -4.16 0.11
C ARG A 202 16.78 -5.64 0.48
N LEU A 203 15.63 -6.06 0.98
CA LEU A 203 15.34 -7.48 1.22
C LEU A 203 15.37 -8.28 -0.09
N LEU A 204 14.82 -7.75 -1.18
CA LEU A 204 14.89 -8.39 -2.49
C LEU A 204 16.33 -8.41 -3.03
N ASP A 205 17.15 -7.37 -2.83
CA ASP A 205 18.57 -7.37 -3.20
C ASP A 205 19.33 -8.53 -2.52
N TYR A 206 19.02 -8.80 -1.25
CA TYR A 206 19.59 -9.95 -0.55
C TYR A 206 19.09 -11.29 -1.14
N LEU A 207 17.78 -11.41 -1.40
CA LEU A 207 17.22 -12.63 -1.92
C LEU A 207 17.73 -12.98 -3.33
N GLU A 208 18.13 -12.00 -4.14
CA GLU A 208 18.81 -12.22 -5.43
C GLU A 208 20.16 -12.93 -5.27
N THR A 209 20.81 -12.83 -4.12
CA THR A 209 22.07 -13.55 -3.85
C THR A 209 21.84 -15.03 -3.53
N ARG A 210 20.58 -15.43 -3.27
CA ARG A 210 20.22 -16.81 -2.92
C ARG A 210 19.98 -17.66 -4.17
N GLN A 211 20.17 -18.97 -4.00
CA GLN A 211 20.00 -19.93 -5.10
C GLN A 211 18.74 -20.80 -4.95
N ASP A 212 17.97 -20.60 -3.88
CA ASP A 212 16.83 -21.41 -3.48
C ASP A 212 15.46 -20.75 -3.74
N VAL A 213 15.46 -19.59 -4.39
CA VAL A 213 14.25 -18.84 -4.78
C VAL A 213 14.38 -18.41 -6.24
N ASP A 214 13.27 -18.41 -6.97
CA ASP A 214 13.21 -17.86 -8.33
C ASP A 214 12.85 -16.37 -8.30
N MET A 215 13.86 -15.53 -8.37
CA MET A 215 13.72 -14.08 -8.36
C MET A 215 13.23 -13.48 -9.70
N SER A 216 13.03 -14.30 -10.73
CA SER A 216 12.36 -13.86 -11.97
C SER A 216 10.83 -13.84 -11.85
N ARG A 217 10.29 -14.49 -10.82
CA ARG A 217 8.87 -14.63 -10.53
C ARG A 217 8.58 -14.15 -9.10
N VAL A 218 8.35 -12.85 -8.95
CA VAL A 218 8.09 -12.23 -7.65
C VAL A 218 6.70 -11.64 -7.63
N GLY A 219 5.86 -12.11 -6.70
CA GLY A 219 4.57 -11.53 -6.38
C GLY A 219 4.61 -10.65 -5.14
N MET A 220 3.64 -9.76 -5.00
CA MET A 220 3.39 -9.03 -3.75
C MET A 220 1.91 -9.03 -3.43
N TYR A 221 1.56 -9.43 -2.22
CA TYR A 221 0.19 -9.46 -1.71
C TYR A 221 0.11 -8.93 -0.29
N GLY A 222 -0.85 -8.07 -0.02
CA GLY A 222 -1.04 -7.53 1.30
C GLY A 222 -2.44 -7.00 1.55
N ILE A 223 -2.81 -6.91 2.83
CA ILE A 223 -4.11 -6.40 3.27
C ILE A 223 -3.98 -5.05 3.98
N SER A 224 -4.96 -4.14 3.76
CA SER A 224 -5.04 -2.88 4.49
C SER A 224 -3.78 -2.03 4.24
N LEU A 225 -3.04 -1.65 5.29
CA LEU A 225 -1.72 -1.04 5.17
C LEU A 225 -0.79 -1.88 4.26
N GLY A 226 -0.89 -3.22 4.31
CA GLY A 226 -0.15 -4.12 3.41
C GLY A 226 -0.59 -4.00 1.95
N GLY A 227 -1.88 -3.79 1.70
CA GLY A 227 -2.43 -3.48 0.38
C GLY A 227 -1.90 -2.15 -0.16
N ALA A 228 -1.79 -1.13 0.72
CA ALA A 228 -1.13 0.12 0.37
C ALA A 228 0.32 -0.10 -0.06
N TYR A 229 1.10 -0.85 0.73
CA TYR A 229 2.48 -1.16 0.37
C TYR A 229 2.59 -1.90 -0.95
N THR A 230 1.66 -2.80 -1.24
CA THR A 230 1.59 -3.48 -2.53
C THR A 230 1.42 -2.48 -3.67
N MET A 231 0.45 -1.58 -3.56
CA MET A 231 0.20 -0.56 -4.58
C MET A 231 1.34 0.46 -4.73
N PHE A 232 1.98 0.85 -3.63
CA PHE A 232 3.00 1.90 -3.63
C PHE A 232 4.38 1.38 -4.02
N THR A 233 4.71 0.14 -3.65
CA THR A 233 6.00 -0.48 -3.93
C THR A 233 6.09 -1.00 -5.36
N THR A 234 5.03 -1.64 -5.86
CA THR A 234 5.05 -2.29 -7.19
C THR A 234 5.44 -1.34 -8.32
N PRO A 235 4.96 -0.08 -8.41
CA PRO A 235 5.42 0.88 -9.42
C PRO A 235 6.93 1.15 -9.39
N LEU A 236 7.55 1.04 -8.21
CA LEU A 236 8.95 1.43 -7.94
C LEU A 236 9.92 0.25 -7.85
N GLU A 237 9.39 -0.98 -7.90
CA GLU A 237 10.18 -2.21 -7.81
C GLU A 237 9.87 -3.11 -9.02
N PRO A 238 10.73 -3.08 -10.05
CA PRO A 238 10.47 -3.81 -11.29
C PRO A 238 10.54 -5.34 -11.15
N ARG A 239 11.18 -5.87 -10.10
CA ARG A 239 11.23 -7.30 -9.82
C ARG A 239 9.87 -7.87 -9.42
N ILE A 240 8.95 -7.05 -8.90
CA ILE A 240 7.58 -7.50 -8.63
C ILE A 240 6.85 -7.63 -9.95
N THR A 241 6.62 -8.87 -10.41
CA THR A 241 6.03 -9.20 -11.71
C THR A 241 4.52 -9.39 -11.65
N CYS A 242 3.93 -9.60 -10.45
CA CYS A 242 2.50 -9.73 -10.21
C CYS A 242 2.14 -9.16 -8.83
N ALA A 243 0.99 -8.49 -8.68
CA ALA A 243 0.63 -7.93 -7.40
C ALA A 243 -0.87 -8.06 -7.10
N ALA A 244 -1.21 -8.15 -5.80
CA ALA A 244 -2.60 -8.19 -5.33
C ALA A 244 -2.77 -7.31 -4.08
N ALA A 245 -3.78 -6.44 -4.06
CA ALA A 245 -4.08 -5.57 -2.93
C ALA A 245 -5.46 -5.90 -2.35
N CYS A 246 -5.49 -6.30 -1.08
CA CYS A 246 -6.71 -6.55 -0.34
C CYS A 246 -7.05 -5.37 0.56
N ALA A 247 -8.34 -4.97 0.58
CA ALA A 247 -8.92 -4.02 1.53
C ALA A 247 -8.15 -2.68 1.66
N TRP A 248 -7.69 -2.15 0.52
CA TRP A 248 -7.05 -0.82 0.45
C TRP A 248 -7.52 0.01 -0.74
N PHE A 249 -7.63 -0.60 -1.94
CA PHE A 249 -7.97 0.08 -3.18
C PHE A 249 -9.31 0.84 -3.06
N ASN A 250 -9.33 2.13 -3.46
CA ASN A 250 -10.44 3.02 -3.18
C ASN A 250 -10.48 4.22 -4.14
N HIS A 251 -11.60 4.91 -4.20
CA HIS A 251 -11.66 6.27 -4.73
C HIS A 251 -10.92 7.21 -3.78
N ARG A 252 -9.64 7.44 -4.05
CA ARG A 252 -8.72 8.06 -3.09
C ARG A 252 -9.09 9.48 -2.68
N PRO A 253 -9.52 10.39 -3.57
CA PRO A 253 -9.94 11.73 -3.15
C PRO A 253 -11.06 11.72 -2.11
N ASN A 254 -12.08 10.88 -2.29
CA ASN A 254 -13.16 10.76 -1.31
C ASN A 254 -12.66 10.17 0.01
N LYS A 255 -11.87 9.10 -0.04
CA LYS A 255 -11.29 8.46 1.15
C LYS A 255 -10.45 9.42 1.99
N MET A 256 -9.74 10.34 1.35
CA MET A 256 -8.87 11.29 2.04
C MET A 256 -9.58 12.54 2.52
N ALA A 257 -10.62 13.03 1.82
CA ALA A 257 -11.12 14.37 2.00
C ALA A 257 -12.62 14.48 2.36
N ILE A 258 -13.41 13.42 2.23
CA ILE A 258 -14.86 13.46 2.42
C ILE A 258 -15.27 12.64 3.64
N ASP A 259 -15.83 13.31 4.65
CA ASP A 259 -16.46 12.65 5.80
C ASP A 259 -17.80 12.05 5.37
N ASP A 260 -17.84 10.71 5.22
CA ASP A 260 -19.01 9.96 4.81
C ASP A 260 -19.17 8.72 5.70
N PRO A 261 -20.36 8.45 6.24
CA PRO A 261 -20.59 7.31 7.14
C PRO A 261 -20.47 5.95 6.46
N ARG A 262 -20.41 5.87 5.13
CA ARG A 262 -20.26 4.62 4.38
C ARG A 262 -18.83 4.08 4.39
N TYR A 263 -17.85 4.91 4.76
CA TYR A 263 -16.45 4.53 4.88
C TYR A 263 -15.71 5.44 5.87
N SER A 264 -14.59 4.96 6.43
CA SER A 264 -13.74 5.77 7.30
C SER A 264 -12.92 6.78 6.49
N CYS A 265 -13.18 8.07 6.65
CA CYS A 265 -12.34 9.13 6.08
C CYS A 265 -11.06 9.30 6.89
N PHE A 266 -9.93 9.47 6.21
CA PHE A 266 -8.64 9.66 6.90
C PHE A 266 -8.52 11.00 7.65
N LEU A 267 -9.34 12.01 7.33
CA LEU A 267 -9.42 13.23 8.15
C LEU A 267 -9.91 12.96 9.58
N SER A 268 -10.63 11.87 9.80
CA SER A 268 -11.27 11.53 11.06
C SER A 268 -10.54 10.45 11.86
N VAL A 269 -9.33 10.03 11.42
CA VAL A 269 -8.54 8.97 12.08
C VAL A 269 -7.09 9.39 12.31
N ASP A 270 -6.45 8.84 13.35
CA ASP A 270 -5.08 9.16 13.77
C ASP A 270 -4.02 8.37 12.97
N GLU A 271 -4.13 8.36 11.64
CA GLU A 271 -3.19 7.67 10.76
C GLU A 271 -2.30 8.67 10.00
N GLU A 272 -1.44 9.39 10.71
CA GLU A 272 -0.59 10.44 10.13
C GLU A 272 0.28 9.96 8.95
N HIS A 273 0.63 8.67 8.91
CA HIS A 273 1.48 8.11 7.85
C HIS A 273 0.83 8.11 6.47
N VAL A 274 -0.51 8.23 6.38
CA VAL A 274 -1.21 8.27 5.08
C VAL A 274 -1.05 9.60 4.35
N TRP A 275 -0.59 10.64 5.03
CA TRP A 275 -0.45 11.98 4.46
C TRP A 275 0.87 12.11 3.68
N ILE A 276 0.80 11.93 2.36
CA ILE A 276 1.92 12.15 1.43
C ILE A 276 1.72 13.53 0.79
N PRO A 277 2.62 14.49 1.01
CA PRO A 277 2.49 15.83 0.42
C PRO A 277 2.38 15.78 -1.10
N GLY A 278 1.35 16.41 -1.64
CA GLY A 278 1.13 16.48 -3.09
C GLY A 278 0.56 15.22 -3.74
N TRP A 279 0.27 14.16 -2.99
CA TRP A 279 -0.25 12.91 -3.54
C TRP A 279 -1.41 13.14 -4.51
N LEU A 280 -2.49 13.76 -4.03
CA LEU A 280 -3.71 13.95 -4.82
C LEU A 280 -3.61 15.04 -5.90
N ARG A 281 -2.45 15.67 -6.08
CA ARG A 281 -2.21 16.55 -7.23
C ARG A 281 -1.97 15.78 -8.53
N GLU A 282 -1.45 14.56 -8.41
CA GLU A 282 -1.04 13.75 -9.55
C GLU A 282 -1.65 12.35 -9.57
N PHE A 283 -1.91 11.74 -8.40
CA PHE A 283 -2.16 10.31 -8.30
C PHE A 283 -3.48 9.99 -7.61
N THR A 284 -4.33 9.22 -8.29
CA THR A 284 -5.41 8.44 -7.71
C THR A 284 -4.95 6.98 -7.56
N ASP A 285 -5.79 6.12 -7.05
CA ASP A 285 -5.46 4.69 -6.99
C ASP A 285 -5.41 4.08 -8.40
N SER A 286 -6.28 4.50 -9.33
CA SER A 286 -6.20 4.07 -10.72
C SER A 286 -4.95 4.57 -11.44
N ASP A 287 -4.44 5.76 -11.10
CA ASP A 287 -3.17 6.25 -11.62
C ASP A 287 -1.99 5.39 -11.13
N LEU A 288 -1.99 4.99 -9.85
CA LEU A 288 -0.96 4.08 -9.33
C LEU A 288 -1.05 2.70 -9.99
N VAL A 289 -2.26 2.18 -10.24
CA VAL A 289 -2.44 0.95 -11.02
C VAL A 289 -1.95 1.13 -12.45
N SER A 290 -2.11 2.30 -13.06
CA SER A 290 -1.54 2.58 -14.39
C SER A 290 -0.01 2.51 -14.41
N LEU A 291 0.67 2.81 -13.29
CA LEU A 291 2.12 2.62 -13.14
C LEU A 291 2.51 1.15 -12.94
N ILE A 292 1.60 0.31 -12.45
CA ILE A 292 1.79 -1.14 -12.35
C ILE A 292 1.62 -1.80 -13.72
N CYS A 293 0.62 -1.41 -14.48
CA CYS A 293 0.37 -1.89 -15.84
C CYS A 293 1.66 -1.73 -16.70
N PRO A 294 2.06 -2.76 -17.49
CA PRO A 294 1.29 -3.93 -17.96
C PRO A 294 1.39 -5.18 -17.07
N ARG A 295 1.99 -5.07 -15.88
CA ARG A 295 2.13 -6.19 -14.94
C ARG A 295 0.77 -6.55 -14.36
N PRO A 296 0.48 -7.85 -14.13
CA PRO A 296 -0.76 -8.32 -13.53
C PRO A 296 -1.05 -7.70 -12.16
N PHE A 297 -2.30 -7.26 -11.99
CA PHE A 297 -2.76 -6.66 -10.74
C PHE A 297 -4.17 -7.16 -10.35
N PHE A 298 -4.32 -7.57 -9.09
CA PHE A 298 -5.58 -8.08 -8.56
C PHE A 298 -6.05 -7.25 -7.36
N ILE A 299 -7.35 -7.02 -7.28
CA ILE A 299 -7.99 -6.31 -6.18
C ILE A 299 -8.91 -7.28 -5.44
N GLU A 300 -8.76 -7.37 -4.13
CA GLU A 300 -9.64 -8.14 -3.26
C GLU A 300 -10.32 -7.20 -2.27
N HIS A 301 -11.66 -7.22 -2.18
CA HIS A 301 -12.38 -6.30 -1.32
C HIS A 301 -13.69 -6.89 -0.78
N GLY A 302 -13.93 -6.69 0.53
CA GLY A 302 -15.18 -7.08 1.18
C GLY A 302 -16.26 -6.01 1.04
N LYS A 303 -17.47 -6.37 0.59
CA LYS A 303 -18.60 -5.43 0.48
C LYS A 303 -19.06 -4.87 1.82
N ALA A 304 -18.84 -5.60 2.92
CA ALA A 304 -19.13 -5.16 4.28
C ALA A 304 -17.93 -4.46 4.94
N ASP A 305 -16.84 -4.19 4.21
CA ASP A 305 -15.67 -3.48 4.74
C ASP A 305 -15.97 -1.98 4.89
N GLY A 306 -15.96 -1.48 6.13
CA GLY A 306 -16.22 -0.07 6.45
C GLY A 306 -15.11 0.90 6.04
N ILE A 307 -13.98 0.41 5.47
CA ILE A 307 -12.93 1.33 4.99
C ILE A 307 -13.21 1.90 3.60
N ALA A 308 -14.12 1.30 2.83
CA ALA A 308 -14.52 1.77 1.51
C ALA A 308 -16.00 1.48 1.22
N TRP A 309 -16.58 2.31 0.40
CA TRP A 309 -17.89 2.01 -0.17
C TRP A 309 -17.70 1.29 -1.49
N TRP A 310 -17.98 -0.01 -1.52
CA TRP A 310 -17.65 -0.89 -2.63
C TRP A 310 -18.11 -0.44 -4.03
N PRO A 311 -19.24 0.30 -4.23
CA PRO A 311 -19.56 0.84 -5.56
C PRO A 311 -18.52 1.83 -6.09
N GLN A 312 -17.86 2.60 -5.21
CA GLN A 312 -16.74 3.47 -5.62
C GLN A 312 -15.47 2.65 -5.90
N VAL A 313 -15.27 1.54 -5.21
CA VAL A 313 -14.17 0.60 -5.52
C VAL A 313 -14.33 0.05 -6.93
N ILE A 314 -15.56 -0.33 -7.34
CA ILE A 314 -15.84 -0.76 -8.72
C ILE A 314 -15.60 0.36 -9.72
N GLN A 315 -16.04 1.58 -9.43
CA GLN A 315 -15.81 2.73 -10.30
C GLN A 315 -14.33 2.99 -10.54
N GLU A 316 -13.52 2.93 -9.49
CA GLU A 316 -12.07 3.11 -9.57
C GLU A 316 -11.39 1.92 -10.27
N TYR A 317 -11.90 0.69 -10.07
CA TYR A 317 -11.45 -0.50 -10.81
C TYR A 317 -11.68 -0.35 -12.31
N GLU A 318 -12.85 0.10 -12.75
CA GLU A 318 -13.13 0.30 -14.17
C GLU A 318 -12.19 1.32 -14.81
N ALA A 319 -11.86 2.40 -14.09
CA ALA A 319 -10.86 3.37 -14.52
C ALA A 319 -9.46 2.73 -14.65
N SER A 320 -9.10 1.83 -13.73
CA SER A 320 -7.83 1.08 -13.78
C SER A 320 -7.82 0.06 -14.92
N ALA A 321 -8.89 -0.68 -15.10
CA ALA A 321 -9.03 -1.72 -16.12
C ALA A 321 -8.96 -1.14 -17.54
N GLU A 322 -9.35 0.12 -17.73
CA GLU A 322 -9.25 0.80 -19.02
C GLU A 322 -7.81 0.85 -19.55
N HIS A 323 -6.80 0.97 -18.67
CA HIS A 323 -5.39 0.95 -19.10
C HIS A 323 -5.02 -0.39 -19.73
N TYR A 324 -5.48 -1.49 -19.14
CA TYR A 324 -5.21 -2.85 -19.62
C TYR A 324 -6.01 -3.14 -20.90
N ARG A 325 -7.28 -2.73 -20.98
CA ARG A 325 -8.12 -2.88 -22.18
C ARG A 325 -7.55 -2.16 -23.39
N ARG A 326 -7.05 -0.94 -23.20
CA ARG A 326 -6.44 -0.16 -24.29
C ARG A 326 -5.15 -0.78 -24.83
N LEU A 327 -4.48 -1.59 -24.03
CA LEU A 327 -3.30 -2.35 -24.44
C LEU A 327 -3.64 -3.79 -24.94
N GLY A 328 -4.91 -4.22 -24.86
CA GLY A 328 -5.34 -5.56 -25.25
C GLY A 328 -4.84 -6.66 -24.32
N ILE A 329 -4.69 -6.36 -23.03
CA ILE A 329 -4.20 -7.26 -21.97
C ILE A 329 -5.12 -7.25 -20.75
N ASP A 330 -6.40 -7.20 -20.96
CA ASP A 330 -7.45 -7.12 -19.93
C ASP A 330 -7.51 -8.35 -19.01
N ASP A 331 -6.93 -9.48 -19.44
CA ASP A 331 -6.70 -10.67 -18.63
C ASP A 331 -5.69 -10.46 -17.48
N ARG A 332 -4.91 -9.37 -17.50
CA ARG A 332 -3.92 -9.05 -16.49
C ARG A 332 -4.44 -8.17 -15.34
N ILE A 333 -5.71 -7.85 -15.31
CA ILE A 333 -6.32 -7.15 -14.18
C ILE A 333 -7.58 -7.87 -13.75
N GLY A 334 -7.79 -7.99 -12.44
CA GLY A 334 -8.98 -8.63 -11.88
C GLY A 334 -9.42 -8.03 -10.56
N ILE A 335 -10.68 -8.29 -10.19
CA ILE A 335 -11.25 -7.90 -8.91
C ILE A 335 -12.13 -9.04 -8.36
N GLU A 336 -11.98 -9.33 -7.06
CA GLU A 336 -12.92 -10.13 -6.29
C GLU A 336 -13.64 -9.24 -5.27
N LEU A 337 -14.97 -9.18 -5.36
CA LEU A 337 -15.82 -8.64 -4.33
C LEU A 337 -16.51 -9.78 -3.57
N HIS A 338 -16.21 -9.89 -2.29
CA HIS A 338 -16.85 -10.89 -1.42
C HIS A 338 -17.79 -10.22 -0.40
N GLU A 339 -18.69 -11.01 0.20
CA GLU A 339 -19.71 -10.50 1.14
C GLU A 339 -19.15 -10.20 2.55
N GLY A 340 -17.88 -10.56 2.81
CA GLY A 340 -17.20 -10.32 4.11
C GLY A 340 -16.81 -8.87 4.34
N GLY A 341 -16.14 -8.64 5.48
CA GLY A 341 -15.63 -7.35 5.92
C GLY A 341 -14.16 -7.12 5.57
N HIS A 342 -13.44 -6.53 6.54
CA HIS A 342 -12.01 -6.21 6.43
C HIS A 342 -11.14 -7.45 6.66
N GLU A 343 -11.07 -8.33 5.69
CA GLU A 343 -10.41 -9.63 5.79
C GLU A 343 -9.87 -10.13 4.45
N ILE A 344 -8.91 -11.03 4.52
CA ILE A 344 -8.43 -11.83 3.39
C ILE A 344 -9.49 -12.87 3.00
N ARG A 345 -9.81 -13.00 1.72
CA ARG A 345 -10.59 -14.12 1.17
C ARG A 345 -9.69 -15.19 0.58
N LEU A 346 -8.64 -14.77 -0.04
CA LEU A 346 -7.50 -15.54 -0.54
C LEU A 346 -7.74 -16.29 -1.86
N GLN A 347 -8.87 -17.00 -2.05
CA GLN A 347 -9.02 -17.96 -3.15
C GLN A 347 -8.81 -17.32 -4.53
N GLY A 348 -9.50 -16.24 -4.84
CA GLY A 348 -9.33 -15.55 -6.13
C GLY A 348 -7.92 -14.99 -6.31
N THR A 349 -7.33 -14.47 -5.23
CA THR A 349 -5.95 -13.99 -5.24
C THR A 349 -4.95 -15.11 -5.48
N LEU A 350 -5.12 -16.28 -4.86
CA LEU A 350 -4.26 -17.46 -5.12
C LEU A 350 -4.32 -17.91 -6.57
N ASP A 351 -5.52 -18.04 -7.11
CA ASP A 351 -5.71 -18.46 -8.50
C ASP A 351 -5.05 -17.46 -9.47
N PHE A 352 -5.17 -16.16 -9.17
CA PHE A 352 -4.51 -15.11 -9.94
C PHE A 352 -2.98 -15.16 -9.84
N LEU A 353 -2.42 -15.29 -8.63
CA LEU A 353 -0.98 -15.40 -8.42
C LEU A 353 -0.42 -16.66 -9.12
N ARG A 354 -1.10 -17.81 -9.03
CA ARG A 354 -0.69 -19.03 -9.74
C ARG A 354 -0.65 -18.81 -11.25
N SER A 355 -1.69 -18.18 -11.82
CA SER A 355 -1.75 -17.99 -13.28
C SER A 355 -0.65 -17.08 -13.82
N HIS A 356 -0.09 -16.20 -12.99
CA HIS A 356 0.89 -15.19 -13.41
C HIS A 356 2.31 -15.40 -12.85
N LEU A 357 2.50 -16.33 -11.90
CA LEU A 357 3.81 -16.67 -11.31
C LEU A 357 4.23 -18.14 -11.54
N SER A 358 3.46 -18.90 -12.34
CA SER A 358 3.81 -20.28 -12.71
C SER A 358 4.92 -20.38 -13.73
#